data_d3317e741602827da9a15325630a7fd9
#
_entry.id   d3317e741602827da9a15325630a7fd9
#
_cell.length_a   1.000
_cell.length_b   1.000
_cell.length_c   1.000
_cell.angle_alpha   90.00
_cell.angle_beta   90.00
_cell.angle_gamma   90.00
#
_symmetry.space_group_name_H-M   'P 1'
#
loop_
_entity.id
_entity.type
_entity.pdbx_description
1 polymer ?
#
loop_
_entity_poly.entity_id
_entity_poly.type
_entity_poly.pdbx_seq_one_letter_code
_entity_poly.pdbx_strand_id
1 'polypeptide(L)'
;MRQVPNLNSKFSYLIVGNGKLSKHFQRYFSLKQISFQLYTRSSGIPFKEVVKSADKILVLLNDDNLEKFIIETKPQISENQILIHCSGMLSTPYAESAHPLMTFSEQLYDLSVYEKIPFITERNRKTFPELFPELINPYYEINPDDKVLYHAYCVMSGNFTTILWNELFNFLESRNIPRSAAFEFLKMTSNNLINLKHPLTGPLKRNDRNVIQKHLQILSDRPMGKVYKAMVDAYSILKKEKEIEIDK
;
A
#
# COMPACT_ATOMS: atom_id res chain seq x y z
N MET A 1 16.59 25.12 -6.00
CA MET A 1 15.94 26.34 -5.47
C MET A 1 14.77 25.91 -4.59
N ARG A 2 14.73 26.32 -3.31
CA ARG A 2 13.56 26.09 -2.45
C ARG A 2 12.47 27.05 -2.91
N GLN A 3 11.35 26.54 -3.43
CA GLN A 3 10.18 27.38 -3.67
C GLN A 3 9.66 27.87 -2.32
N VAL A 4 9.74 29.17 -2.10
CA VAL A 4 9.08 29.81 -0.96
C VAL A 4 7.58 29.76 -1.23
N PRO A 5 6.76 29.24 -0.29
CA PRO A 5 5.31 29.15 -0.48
C PRO A 5 4.71 30.54 -0.72
N ASN A 6 3.94 30.68 -1.79
CA ASN A 6 3.17 31.89 -2.05
C ASN A 6 1.88 31.83 -1.23
N LEU A 7 1.83 32.48 -0.08
CA LEU A 7 0.71 32.48 0.86
C LEU A 7 -0.58 33.16 0.32
N ASN A 8 -0.50 33.86 -0.82
CA ASN A 8 -1.63 34.56 -1.44
C ASN A 8 -2.32 33.75 -2.55
N SER A 9 -1.81 32.57 -2.91
CA SER A 9 -2.43 31.70 -3.90
C SER A 9 -3.24 30.60 -3.22
N LYS A 10 -4.45 30.34 -3.72
CA LYS A 10 -5.28 29.21 -3.28
C LYS A 10 -4.92 27.98 -4.09
N PHE A 11 -4.63 26.86 -3.42
CA PHE A 11 -4.33 25.57 -4.02
C PHE A 11 -5.48 24.59 -3.78
N SER A 12 -5.65 23.62 -4.69
CA SER A 12 -6.63 22.56 -4.47
C SER A 12 -6.21 21.66 -3.30
N TYR A 13 -4.88 21.40 -3.17
CA TYR A 13 -4.34 20.53 -2.12
C TYR A 13 -3.12 21.10 -1.41
N LEU A 14 -3.06 20.89 -0.10
CA LEU A 14 -1.84 20.98 0.69
C LEU A 14 -1.34 19.56 0.98
N ILE A 15 -0.21 19.17 0.39
CA ILE A 15 0.43 17.87 0.65
C ILE A 15 1.35 18.03 1.85
N VAL A 16 1.09 17.25 2.91
CA VAL A 16 1.91 17.22 4.13
C VAL A 16 2.79 15.98 4.13
N GLY A 17 4.10 16.19 4.17
CA GLY A 17 5.11 15.12 4.13
C GLY A 17 5.83 15.03 2.78
N ASN A 18 7.00 14.39 2.76
CA ASN A 18 7.86 14.27 1.57
C ASN A 18 8.44 12.85 1.41
N GLY A 19 7.70 11.83 1.85
CA GLY A 19 8.04 10.41 1.65
C GLY A 19 7.77 9.93 0.21
N LYS A 20 7.96 8.64 -0.04
CA LYS A 20 7.74 8.03 -1.36
C LYS A 20 6.34 8.29 -1.90
N LEU A 21 5.32 8.01 -1.11
CA LEU A 21 3.92 8.22 -1.50
C LEU A 21 3.65 9.70 -1.83
N SER A 22 4.18 10.62 -1.03
CA SER A 22 4.06 12.06 -1.31
C SER A 22 4.67 12.44 -2.67
N LYS A 23 5.85 11.92 -3.02
CA LYS A 23 6.48 12.15 -4.33
C LYS A 23 5.62 11.63 -5.47
N HIS A 24 4.98 10.47 -5.29
CA HIS A 24 4.04 9.91 -6.27
C HIS A 24 2.78 10.78 -6.43
N PHE A 25 2.18 11.28 -5.35
CA PHE A 25 1.06 12.22 -5.44
C PHE A 25 1.45 13.55 -6.10
N GLN A 26 2.61 14.11 -5.76
CA GLN A 26 3.14 15.31 -6.43
C GLN A 26 3.29 15.08 -7.94
N ARG A 27 3.85 13.92 -8.35
CA ARG A 27 3.97 13.56 -9.76
C ARG A 27 2.61 13.40 -10.41
N TYR A 28 1.69 12.68 -9.79
CA TYR A 28 0.35 12.45 -10.33
C TYR A 28 -0.43 13.78 -10.49
N PHE A 29 -0.43 14.62 -9.47
CA PHE A 29 -1.06 15.92 -9.53
C PHE A 29 -0.44 16.83 -10.60
N SER A 30 0.90 16.83 -10.73
CA SER A 30 1.57 17.57 -11.80
C SER A 30 1.16 17.09 -13.20
N LEU A 31 1.05 15.79 -13.42
CA LEU A 31 0.61 15.21 -14.69
C LEU A 31 -0.86 15.56 -15.02
N LYS A 32 -1.70 15.70 -14.00
CA LYS A 32 -3.12 16.09 -14.12
C LYS A 32 -3.33 17.61 -14.05
N GLN A 33 -2.25 18.41 -13.93
CA GLN A 33 -2.30 19.88 -13.78
C GLN A 33 -3.13 20.34 -12.57
N ILE A 34 -3.18 19.51 -11.51
CA ILE A 34 -3.84 19.83 -10.24
C ILE A 34 -2.91 20.72 -9.43
N SER A 35 -3.41 21.84 -8.92
CA SER A 35 -2.63 22.76 -8.11
C SER A 35 -2.42 22.20 -6.69
N PHE A 36 -1.18 22.18 -6.22
CA PHE A 36 -0.85 21.78 -4.86
C PHE A 36 0.31 22.55 -4.28
N GLN A 37 0.37 22.61 -2.97
CA GLN A 37 1.51 23.11 -2.22
C GLN A 37 2.07 21.98 -1.35
N LEU A 38 3.40 21.90 -1.24
CA LEU A 38 4.08 20.94 -0.36
C LEU A 38 4.40 21.61 0.98
N TYR A 39 4.06 20.92 2.06
CA TYR A 39 4.45 21.28 3.43
C TYR A 39 5.27 20.19 4.10
N THR A 40 6.39 20.59 4.69
CA THR A 40 7.28 19.72 5.48
C THR A 40 7.71 20.42 6.75
N ARG A 41 8.21 19.69 7.72
CA ARG A 41 8.78 20.29 8.97
C ARG A 41 9.92 21.29 8.68
N SER A 42 10.63 21.13 7.56
CA SER A 42 11.71 22.03 7.13
C SER A 42 11.24 23.25 6.33
N SER A 43 9.93 23.43 6.13
CA SER A 43 9.37 24.56 5.37
C SER A 43 9.60 25.92 6.05
N GLY A 44 9.87 25.92 7.36
CA GLY A 44 10.16 27.16 8.11
C GLY A 44 8.93 28.05 8.36
N ILE A 45 7.75 27.63 7.92
CA ILE A 45 6.47 28.34 8.09
C ILE A 45 5.59 27.51 9.02
N PRO A 46 4.90 28.10 10.00
CA PRO A 46 3.96 27.38 10.86
C PRO A 46 2.82 26.76 10.04
N PHE A 47 2.40 25.53 10.39
CA PHE A 47 1.31 24.84 9.70
C PHE A 47 0.02 25.66 9.64
N LYS A 48 -0.34 26.34 10.72
CA LYS A 48 -1.52 27.22 10.83
C LYS A 48 -1.60 28.35 9.79
N GLU A 49 -0.46 28.73 9.22
CA GLU A 49 -0.42 29.76 8.19
C GLU A 49 -0.61 29.13 6.80
N VAL A 50 0.03 27.98 6.55
CA VAL A 50 0.01 27.32 5.26
C VAL A 50 -1.33 26.60 5.02
N VAL A 51 -1.95 26.03 6.06
CA VAL A 51 -3.20 25.27 5.93
C VAL A 51 -4.34 26.08 5.32
N LYS A 52 -4.33 27.41 5.49
CA LYS A 52 -5.34 28.31 4.94
C LYS A 52 -5.31 28.42 3.42
N SER A 53 -4.22 28.00 2.79
CA SER A 53 -4.00 28.13 1.35
C SER A 53 -4.66 27.03 0.51
N ALA A 54 -5.25 26.00 1.12
CA ALA A 54 -5.80 24.86 0.40
C ALA A 54 -7.18 24.43 0.92
N ASP A 55 -8.01 23.91 0.02
CA ASP A 55 -9.33 23.36 0.38
C ASP A 55 -9.20 21.94 0.97
N LYS A 56 -8.19 21.18 0.55
CA LYS A 56 -7.95 19.79 0.98
C LYS A 56 -6.53 19.62 1.48
N ILE A 57 -6.38 18.95 2.59
CA ILE A 57 -5.10 18.69 3.25
C ILE A 57 -4.81 17.19 3.17
N LEU A 58 -3.86 16.80 2.33
CA LEU A 58 -3.45 15.42 2.12
C LEU A 58 -2.24 15.10 3.00
N VAL A 59 -2.46 14.36 4.08
CA VAL A 59 -1.42 14.01 5.07
C VAL A 59 -0.78 12.68 4.72
N LEU A 60 0.47 12.72 4.27
CA LEU A 60 1.26 11.58 3.81
C LEU A 60 2.49 11.37 4.71
N LEU A 61 2.20 11.03 5.96
CA LEU A 61 3.18 10.67 6.99
C LEU A 61 3.16 9.15 7.22
N ASN A 62 4.20 8.63 7.89
CA ASN A 62 4.18 7.26 8.39
C ASN A 62 3.13 7.11 9.51
N ASP A 63 2.58 5.91 9.66
CA ASP A 63 1.45 5.65 10.56
C ASP A 63 1.76 6.04 12.02
N ASP A 64 2.99 5.85 12.51
CA ASP A 64 3.41 6.24 13.87
C ASP A 64 3.24 7.73 14.17
N ASN A 65 3.33 8.59 13.15
CA ASN A 65 3.21 10.04 13.29
C ASN A 65 1.90 10.60 12.75
N LEU A 66 1.16 9.80 11.97
CA LEU A 66 -0.01 10.26 11.22
C LEU A 66 -1.15 10.65 12.15
N GLU A 67 -1.57 9.76 13.03
CA GLU A 67 -2.70 10.00 13.94
C GLU A 67 -2.42 11.15 14.89
N LYS A 68 -1.23 11.18 15.48
CA LYS A 68 -0.79 12.29 16.32
C LYS A 68 -0.86 13.64 15.58
N PHE A 69 -0.34 13.69 14.36
CA PHE A 69 -0.38 14.89 13.53
C PHE A 69 -1.82 15.34 13.22
N ILE A 70 -2.70 14.41 12.87
CA ILE A 70 -4.13 14.68 12.61
C ILE A 70 -4.79 15.31 13.85
N ILE A 71 -4.62 14.71 15.02
CA ILE A 71 -5.22 15.19 16.28
C ILE A 71 -4.69 16.60 16.64
N GLU A 72 -3.37 16.80 16.58
CA GLU A 72 -2.73 18.07 16.92
C GLU A 72 -3.10 19.21 15.96
N THR A 73 -3.35 18.89 14.70
CA THR A 73 -3.63 19.91 13.68
C THR A 73 -5.12 20.13 13.44
N LYS A 74 -5.99 19.20 13.84
CA LYS A 74 -7.45 19.34 13.67
C LYS A 74 -8.03 20.68 14.11
N PRO A 75 -7.63 21.29 15.26
CA PRO A 75 -8.12 22.60 15.66
C PRO A 75 -7.73 23.76 14.72
N GLN A 76 -6.79 23.54 13.82
CA GLN A 76 -6.30 24.52 12.83
C GLN A 76 -7.00 24.37 11.48
N ILE A 77 -7.80 23.32 11.29
CA ILE A 77 -8.53 22.99 10.07
C ILE A 77 -9.93 23.59 10.16
N SER A 78 -10.33 24.40 9.21
CA SER A 78 -11.68 24.95 9.15
C SER A 78 -12.72 23.90 8.75
N GLU A 79 -14.00 24.13 9.04
CA GLU A 79 -15.10 23.22 8.74
C GLU A 79 -15.26 22.95 7.22
N ASN A 80 -14.87 23.91 6.40
CA ASN A 80 -14.94 23.81 4.94
C ASN A 80 -13.75 23.08 4.32
N GLN A 81 -12.72 22.75 5.10
CA GLN A 81 -11.55 22.02 4.63
C GLN A 81 -11.68 20.53 4.89
N ILE A 82 -11.17 19.71 3.97
CA ILE A 82 -11.16 18.25 4.10
C ILE A 82 -9.76 17.78 4.43
N LEU A 83 -9.61 17.12 5.57
CA LEU A 83 -8.37 16.45 5.96
C LEU A 83 -8.42 15.01 5.46
N ILE A 84 -7.41 14.60 4.69
CA ILE A 84 -7.34 13.29 4.02
C ILE A 84 -6.04 12.59 4.40
N HIS A 85 -6.09 11.28 4.62
CA HIS A 85 -4.89 10.44 4.77
C HIS A 85 -4.95 9.19 3.89
N CYS A 86 -3.79 8.57 3.68
CA CYS A 86 -3.64 7.36 2.86
C CYS A 86 -3.23 6.12 3.64
N SER A 87 -3.36 6.10 4.97
CA SER A 87 -3.10 4.90 5.76
C SER A 87 -4.10 3.79 5.43
N GLY A 88 -3.61 2.59 5.20
CA GLY A 88 -4.44 1.41 4.99
C GLY A 88 -5.06 0.84 6.27
N MET A 89 -4.50 1.18 7.45
CA MET A 89 -4.96 0.65 8.74
C MET A 89 -5.68 1.67 9.61
N LEU A 90 -5.30 2.96 9.55
CA LEU A 90 -5.90 3.98 10.42
C LEU A 90 -7.34 4.28 10.00
N SER A 91 -8.25 4.29 10.99
CA SER A 91 -9.57 4.89 10.90
C SER A 91 -9.71 5.91 12.03
N THR A 92 -10.15 7.12 11.71
CA THR A 92 -10.28 8.21 12.69
C THR A 92 -11.45 9.12 12.32
N PRO A 93 -12.20 9.65 13.30
CA PRO A 93 -13.28 10.60 13.02
C PRO A 93 -12.79 11.96 12.53
N TYR A 94 -11.49 12.24 12.62
CA TYR A 94 -10.92 13.57 12.38
C TYR A 94 -10.42 13.78 10.93
N ALA A 95 -10.31 12.72 10.15
CA ALA A 95 -9.84 12.79 8.77
C ALA A 95 -10.50 11.71 7.90
N GLU A 96 -10.61 11.98 6.60
CA GLU A 96 -11.09 11.04 5.60
C GLU A 96 -9.95 10.11 5.16
N SER A 97 -10.29 8.89 4.78
CA SER A 97 -9.32 7.89 4.35
C SER A 97 -9.45 7.56 2.87
N ALA A 98 -8.32 7.53 2.15
CA ALA A 98 -8.25 7.04 0.77
C ALA A 98 -6.93 6.30 0.55
N HIS A 99 -6.91 5.01 0.83
CA HIS A 99 -5.70 4.18 0.71
C HIS A 99 -5.51 3.72 -0.74
N PRO A 100 -4.41 4.10 -1.43
CA PRO A 100 -4.11 3.58 -2.76
C PRO A 100 -3.62 2.13 -2.66
N LEU A 101 -4.35 1.18 -3.24
CA LEU A 101 -3.98 -0.23 -3.26
C LEU A 101 -2.89 -0.47 -4.30
N MET A 102 -1.66 -0.08 -3.96
CA MET A 102 -0.50 -0.12 -4.84
C MET A 102 0.80 -0.14 -4.03
N THR A 103 1.85 -0.66 -4.61
CA THR A 103 3.22 -0.49 -4.11
C THR A 103 3.86 0.76 -4.71
N PHE A 104 4.67 1.48 -3.91
CA PHE A 104 5.34 2.71 -4.34
C PHE A 104 6.85 2.59 -4.10
N SER A 105 7.61 2.63 -5.19
CA SER A 105 9.08 2.62 -5.17
C SER A 105 9.65 4.05 -5.25
N GLU A 106 10.96 4.17 -5.40
CA GLU A 106 11.57 5.47 -5.72
C GLU A 106 11.30 5.90 -7.18
N GLN A 107 11.05 4.93 -8.08
CA GLN A 107 10.73 5.22 -9.48
C GLN A 107 9.28 5.68 -9.59
N LEU A 108 9.09 6.88 -10.13
CA LEU A 108 7.78 7.45 -10.37
C LEU A 108 7.11 6.82 -11.59
N TYR A 109 5.79 6.76 -11.58
CA TYR A 109 5.01 6.10 -12.64
C TYR A 109 4.56 7.08 -13.73
N ASP A 110 4.15 6.53 -14.85
CA ASP A 110 3.45 7.24 -15.91
C ASP A 110 1.98 7.46 -15.54
N LEU A 111 1.34 8.43 -16.18
CA LEU A 111 -0.06 8.78 -15.94
C LEU A 111 -1.00 7.58 -16.08
N SER A 112 -0.80 6.76 -17.11
CA SER A 112 -1.61 5.57 -17.38
C SER A 112 -1.56 4.51 -16.27
N VAL A 113 -0.48 4.49 -15.46
CA VAL A 113 -0.38 3.64 -14.28
C VAL A 113 -1.13 4.28 -13.11
N TYR A 114 -0.89 5.58 -12.87
CA TYR A 114 -1.57 6.29 -11.79
C TYR A 114 -3.09 6.21 -11.90
N GLU A 115 -3.66 6.44 -13.08
CA GLU A 115 -5.12 6.43 -13.31
C GLU A 115 -5.77 5.05 -13.09
N LYS A 116 -4.98 3.97 -13.08
CA LYS A 116 -5.46 2.61 -12.82
C LYS A 116 -5.35 2.17 -11.36
N ILE A 117 -4.68 2.95 -10.51
CA ILE A 117 -4.54 2.61 -9.09
C ILE A 117 -5.90 2.67 -8.42
N PRO A 118 -6.43 1.56 -7.86
CA PRO A 118 -7.67 1.63 -7.10
C PRO A 118 -7.42 2.26 -5.74
N PHE A 119 -8.42 3.01 -5.26
CA PHE A 119 -8.42 3.56 -3.91
C PHE A 119 -9.45 2.85 -3.03
N ILE A 120 -9.10 2.62 -1.79
CA ILE A 120 -9.99 2.07 -0.77
C ILE A 120 -10.35 3.20 0.20
N THR A 121 -11.64 3.54 0.24
CA THR A 121 -12.24 4.53 1.14
C THR A 121 -13.04 3.84 2.24
N GLU A 122 -13.46 4.58 3.24
CA GLU A 122 -14.29 4.05 4.33
C GLU A 122 -15.78 4.18 4.01
N ARG A 123 -16.55 3.14 4.29
CA ARG A 123 -18.00 3.14 4.14
C ARG A 123 -18.64 4.18 5.07
N ASN A 124 -19.72 4.82 4.60
CA ASN A 124 -20.43 5.89 5.32
C ASN A 124 -19.59 7.14 5.60
N ARG A 125 -18.54 7.35 4.83
CA ARG A 125 -17.67 8.54 4.83
C ARG A 125 -17.68 9.17 3.43
N LYS A 126 -16.87 10.22 3.23
CA LYS A 126 -16.73 10.83 1.91
C LYS A 126 -16.20 9.83 0.88
N THR A 127 -16.84 9.78 -0.26
CA THR A 127 -16.45 8.96 -1.41
C THR A 127 -15.17 9.49 -2.07
N PHE A 128 -14.50 8.63 -2.84
CA PHE A 128 -13.28 9.04 -3.54
C PHE A 128 -13.48 10.28 -4.45
N PRO A 129 -14.56 10.40 -5.26
CA PRO A 129 -14.82 11.61 -6.06
C PRO A 129 -15.03 12.89 -5.23
N GLU A 130 -15.55 12.80 -4.01
CA GLU A 130 -15.65 13.95 -3.12
C GLU A 130 -14.28 14.38 -2.58
N LEU A 131 -13.38 13.41 -2.34
CA LEU A 131 -12.02 13.66 -1.88
C LEU A 131 -11.11 14.16 -3.02
N PHE A 132 -11.23 13.57 -4.20
CA PHE A 132 -10.38 13.83 -5.37
C PHE A 132 -11.21 13.99 -6.65
N PRO A 133 -12.01 15.06 -6.79
CA PRO A 133 -12.91 15.23 -7.94
C PRO A 133 -12.20 15.34 -9.29
N GLU A 134 -10.90 15.67 -9.30
CA GLU A 134 -10.09 15.75 -10.52
C GLU A 134 -9.50 14.40 -10.98
N LEU A 135 -9.64 13.35 -10.14
CA LEU A 135 -9.08 12.02 -10.42
C LEU A 135 -10.18 11.03 -10.81
N ILE A 136 -9.85 10.16 -11.77
CA ILE A 136 -10.79 9.18 -12.35
C ILE A 136 -10.52 7.74 -11.88
N ASN A 137 -9.74 7.59 -10.83
CA ASN A 137 -9.32 6.29 -10.32
C ASN A 137 -10.52 5.41 -9.94
N PRO A 138 -10.45 4.09 -10.16
CA PRO A 138 -11.39 3.17 -9.56
C PRO A 138 -11.30 3.24 -8.04
N TYR A 139 -12.43 3.08 -7.35
CA TYR A 139 -12.45 3.05 -5.90
C TYR A 139 -13.46 2.05 -5.35
N TYR A 140 -13.21 1.61 -4.14
CA TYR A 140 -14.04 0.67 -3.41
C TYR A 140 -14.13 1.08 -1.94
N GLU A 141 -15.19 0.64 -1.27
CA GLU A 141 -15.43 0.99 0.12
C GLU A 141 -15.22 -0.23 1.03
N ILE A 142 -14.61 0.00 2.18
CA ILE A 142 -14.43 -1.01 3.23
C ILE A 142 -15.05 -0.52 4.55
N ASN A 143 -15.51 -1.45 5.41
CA ASN A 143 -15.89 -1.07 6.76
C ASN A 143 -14.65 -0.60 7.54
N PRO A 144 -14.76 0.47 8.33
CA PRO A 144 -13.64 0.95 9.17
C PRO A 144 -13.02 -0.15 10.04
N ASP A 145 -13.83 -1.03 10.60
CA ASP A 145 -13.39 -2.13 11.47
C ASP A 145 -12.54 -3.19 10.73
N ASP A 146 -12.71 -3.32 9.41
CA ASP A 146 -11.98 -4.28 8.59
C ASP A 146 -10.60 -3.75 8.12
N LYS A 147 -10.29 -2.46 8.32
CA LYS A 147 -9.08 -1.83 7.75
C LYS A 147 -7.78 -2.46 8.22
N VAL A 148 -7.67 -2.78 9.51
CA VAL A 148 -6.46 -3.39 10.06
C VAL A 148 -6.22 -4.76 9.42
N LEU A 149 -7.27 -5.59 9.30
CA LEU A 149 -7.18 -6.89 8.66
C LEU A 149 -6.87 -6.76 7.17
N TYR A 150 -7.55 -5.87 6.47
CA TYR A 150 -7.28 -5.55 5.06
C TYR A 150 -5.82 -5.15 4.84
N HIS A 151 -5.30 -4.23 5.64
CA HIS A 151 -3.92 -3.77 5.50
C HIS A 151 -2.92 -4.88 5.81
N ALA A 152 -3.20 -5.74 6.81
CA ALA A 152 -2.37 -6.92 7.07
C ALA A 152 -2.27 -7.83 5.85
N TYR A 153 -3.38 -8.10 5.15
CA TYR A 153 -3.34 -8.86 3.89
C TYR A 153 -2.59 -8.14 2.77
N CYS A 154 -2.69 -6.81 2.66
CA CYS A 154 -1.88 -6.05 1.71
C CYS A 154 -0.38 -6.19 1.97
N VAL A 155 0.03 -6.09 3.25
CA VAL A 155 1.44 -6.29 3.67
C VAL A 155 1.91 -7.71 3.37
N MET A 156 1.10 -8.73 3.71
CA MET A 156 1.45 -10.13 3.42
C MET A 156 1.60 -10.36 1.91
N SER A 157 0.66 -9.88 1.11
CA SER A 157 0.69 -10.10 -0.34
C SER A 157 1.80 -9.33 -1.04
N GLY A 158 2.10 -8.10 -0.63
CA GLY A 158 3.14 -7.28 -1.24
C GLY A 158 4.53 -7.50 -0.62
N ASN A 159 4.65 -7.21 0.67
CA ASN A 159 5.97 -7.16 1.32
C ASN A 159 6.54 -8.56 1.56
N PHE A 160 5.74 -9.52 2.03
CA PHE A 160 6.26 -10.88 2.27
C PHE A 160 6.61 -11.58 0.96
N THR A 161 5.81 -11.37 -0.09
CA THR A 161 6.15 -11.84 -1.43
C THR A 161 7.49 -11.28 -1.91
N THR A 162 7.74 -9.98 -1.69
CA THR A 162 9.04 -9.36 -2.02
C THR A 162 10.19 -9.97 -1.24
N ILE A 163 10.01 -10.25 0.05
CA ILE A 163 11.02 -10.92 0.88
C ILE A 163 11.34 -12.32 0.34
N LEU A 164 10.30 -13.11 0.01
CA LEU A 164 10.49 -14.47 -0.52
C LEU A 164 11.26 -14.47 -1.84
N TRP A 165 10.94 -13.55 -2.76
CA TRP A 165 11.66 -13.43 -4.03
C TRP A 165 13.11 -12.96 -3.86
N ASN A 166 13.37 -12.05 -2.92
CA ASN A 166 14.73 -11.61 -2.61
C ASN A 166 15.58 -12.77 -2.05
N GLU A 167 15.01 -13.62 -1.20
CA GLU A 167 15.72 -14.81 -0.69
C GLU A 167 16.07 -15.78 -1.83
N LEU A 168 15.16 -16.00 -2.79
CA LEU A 168 15.47 -16.81 -3.96
C LEU A 168 16.59 -16.17 -4.81
N PHE A 169 16.54 -14.88 -5.06
CA PHE A 169 17.57 -14.17 -5.83
C PHE A 169 18.92 -14.25 -5.15
N ASN A 170 19.00 -14.00 -3.83
CA ASN A 170 20.22 -14.11 -3.04
C ASN A 170 20.80 -15.53 -3.08
N PHE A 171 19.93 -16.55 -2.99
CA PHE A 171 20.36 -17.95 -3.10
C PHE A 171 20.96 -18.24 -4.49
N LEU A 172 20.32 -17.83 -5.58
CA LEU A 172 20.82 -18.04 -6.93
C LEU A 172 22.18 -17.35 -7.14
N GLU A 173 22.31 -16.09 -6.74
CA GLU A 173 23.55 -15.32 -6.86
C GLU A 173 24.68 -15.96 -6.04
N SER A 174 24.38 -16.53 -4.87
CA SER A 174 25.36 -17.29 -4.05
C SER A 174 25.86 -18.58 -4.74
N ARG A 175 25.20 -19.01 -5.81
CA ARG A 175 25.56 -20.17 -6.64
C ARG A 175 26.06 -19.78 -8.03
N ASN A 176 26.43 -18.50 -8.21
CA ASN A 176 26.84 -17.93 -9.50
C ASN A 176 25.76 -18.06 -10.60
N ILE A 177 24.48 -18.10 -10.22
CA ILE A 177 23.34 -18.05 -11.12
C ILE A 177 22.78 -16.62 -11.07
N PRO A 178 22.73 -15.89 -12.19
CA PRO A 178 22.24 -14.51 -12.17
C PRO A 178 20.77 -14.48 -11.79
N ARG A 179 20.35 -13.47 -11.00
CA ARG A 179 18.96 -13.30 -10.57
C ARG A 179 17.97 -13.26 -11.73
N SER A 180 18.40 -12.80 -12.90
CA SER A 180 17.59 -12.76 -14.12
C SER A 180 17.11 -14.15 -14.58
N ALA A 181 17.80 -15.24 -14.19
CA ALA A 181 17.38 -16.61 -14.48
C ALA A 181 15.97 -16.92 -13.90
N ALA A 182 15.57 -16.23 -12.83
CA ALA A 182 14.25 -16.42 -12.22
C ALA A 182 13.18 -15.41 -12.68
N PHE A 183 13.49 -14.48 -13.59
CA PHE A 183 12.52 -13.45 -14.00
C PHE A 183 11.30 -14.01 -14.73
N GLU A 184 11.47 -15.00 -15.61
CA GLU A 184 10.34 -15.65 -16.27
C GLU A 184 9.50 -16.46 -15.27
N PHE A 185 10.11 -17.07 -14.26
CA PHE A 185 9.37 -17.73 -13.18
C PHE A 185 8.53 -16.75 -12.39
N LEU A 186 9.08 -15.58 -12.00
CA LEU A 186 8.34 -14.51 -11.31
C LEU A 186 7.18 -14.01 -12.16
N LYS A 187 7.44 -13.72 -13.45
CA LYS A 187 6.44 -13.24 -14.39
C LYS A 187 5.29 -14.23 -14.57
N MET A 188 5.62 -15.51 -14.77
CA MET A 188 4.59 -16.55 -14.93
C MET A 188 3.80 -16.79 -13.63
N THR A 189 4.44 -16.72 -12.47
CA THR A 189 3.74 -16.78 -11.17
C THR A 189 2.74 -15.64 -11.04
N SER A 190 3.14 -14.42 -11.36
CA SER A 190 2.26 -13.23 -11.32
C SER A 190 1.11 -13.36 -12.33
N ASN A 191 1.40 -13.78 -13.57
CA ASN A 191 0.38 -13.99 -14.59
C ASN A 191 -0.64 -15.05 -14.19
N ASN A 192 -0.19 -16.14 -13.58
CA ASN A 192 -1.09 -17.19 -13.09
C ASN A 192 -1.99 -16.69 -11.95
N LEU A 193 -1.45 -15.88 -11.03
CA LEU A 193 -2.25 -15.24 -9.96
C LEU A 193 -3.33 -14.31 -10.51
N ILE A 194 -3.05 -13.59 -11.61
CA ILE A 194 -4.00 -12.67 -12.25
C ILE A 194 -5.08 -13.43 -13.02
N ASN A 195 -4.71 -14.50 -13.74
CA ASN A 195 -5.57 -15.09 -14.77
C ASN A 195 -6.25 -16.40 -14.35
N LEU A 196 -5.80 -17.06 -13.28
CA LEU A 196 -6.30 -18.35 -12.86
C LEU A 196 -7.00 -18.26 -11.49
N LYS A 197 -8.18 -18.86 -11.37
CA LYS A 197 -8.91 -18.96 -10.10
C LYS A 197 -8.14 -19.78 -9.03
N HIS A 198 -7.40 -20.79 -9.45
CA HIS A 198 -6.64 -21.71 -8.58
C HIS A 198 -5.19 -21.83 -9.05
N PRO A 199 -4.34 -20.77 -8.89
CA PRO A 199 -2.99 -20.73 -9.46
C PRO A 199 -1.96 -21.59 -8.71
N LEU A 200 -2.28 -22.07 -7.50
CA LEU A 200 -1.33 -22.83 -6.70
C LEU A 200 -0.96 -24.16 -7.38
N THR A 201 0.33 -24.40 -7.51
CA THR A 201 0.93 -25.61 -8.06
C THR A 201 1.95 -26.19 -7.06
N GLY A 202 2.68 -27.23 -7.48
CA GLY A 202 3.81 -27.78 -6.72
C GLY A 202 3.44 -28.70 -5.56
N PRO A 203 4.38 -28.95 -4.64
CA PRO A 203 4.27 -30.00 -3.61
C PRO A 203 3.10 -29.82 -2.66
N LEU A 204 2.78 -28.57 -2.29
CA LEU A 204 1.64 -28.28 -1.39
C LEU A 204 0.32 -28.67 -2.04
N LYS A 205 0.11 -28.27 -3.31
CA LYS A 205 -1.13 -28.60 -4.05
C LYS A 205 -1.29 -30.11 -4.25
N ARG A 206 -0.19 -30.83 -4.58
CA ARG A 206 -0.18 -32.26 -4.82
C ARG A 206 -0.12 -33.11 -3.53
N ASN A 207 0.08 -32.46 -2.36
CA ASN A 207 0.30 -33.13 -1.08
C ASN A 207 1.53 -34.08 -1.08
N ASP A 208 2.64 -33.63 -1.69
CA ASP A 208 3.88 -34.38 -1.81
C ASP A 208 4.64 -34.39 -0.47
N ARG A 209 4.16 -35.17 0.50
CA ARG A 209 4.65 -35.20 1.91
C ARG A 209 6.14 -35.37 2.01
N ASN A 210 6.73 -36.29 1.24
CA ASN A 210 8.19 -36.52 1.28
C ASN A 210 9.00 -35.30 0.86
N VAL A 211 8.53 -34.53 -0.14
CA VAL A 211 9.18 -33.31 -0.58
C VAL A 211 9.07 -32.23 0.49
N ILE A 212 7.89 -32.07 1.07
CA ILE A 212 7.64 -31.11 2.15
C ILE A 212 8.53 -31.40 3.35
N GLN A 213 8.65 -32.66 3.77
CA GLN A 213 9.51 -33.06 4.89
C GLN A 213 11.00 -32.78 4.64
N LYS A 214 11.49 -33.05 3.42
CA LYS A 214 12.87 -32.72 3.05
C LYS A 214 13.12 -31.20 3.06
N HIS A 215 12.13 -30.39 2.62
CA HIS A 215 12.23 -28.93 2.70
C HIS A 215 12.26 -28.46 4.16
N LEU A 216 11.39 -28.97 5.02
CA LEU A 216 11.37 -28.63 6.45
C LEU A 216 12.70 -28.99 7.13
N GLN A 217 13.27 -30.16 6.80
CA GLN A 217 14.54 -30.59 7.33
C GLN A 217 15.71 -29.69 6.90
N ILE A 218 15.86 -29.42 5.62
CA ILE A 218 16.97 -28.59 5.09
C ILE A 218 16.89 -27.12 5.52
N LEU A 219 15.69 -26.66 5.85
CA LEU A 219 15.43 -25.29 6.28
C LEU A 219 15.37 -25.13 7.80
N SER A 220 15.51 -26.21 8.60
CA SER A 220 15.28 -26.18 10.05
C SER A 220 16.09 -25.10 10.78
N ASP A 221 17.34 -24.91 10.41
CA ASP A 221 18.29 -23.99 11.05
C ASP A 221 18.38 -22.64 10.31
N ARG A 222 17.47 -22.39 9.36
CA ARG A 222 17.43 -21.16 8.55
C ARG A 222 16.23 -20.29 8.94
N PRO A 223 16.34 -18.94 8.90
CA PRO A 223 15.22 -18.06 9.19
C PRO A 223 13.97 -18.38 8.36
N MET A 224 14.16 -18.72 7.07
CA MET A 224 13.06 -19.06 6.16
C MET A 224 12.39 -20.40 6.47
N GLY A 225 12.99 -21.25 7.29
CA GLY A 225 12.37 -22.49 7.76
C GLY A 225 11.12 -22.26 8.60
N LYS A 226 11.13 -21.22 9.45
CA LYS A 226 9.94 -20.81 10.23
C LYS A 226 8.81 -20.33 9.30
N VAL A 227 9.14 -19.55 8.28
CA VAL A 227 8.17 -19.07 7.28
C VAL A 227 7.59 -20.24 6.49
N TYR A 228 8.44 -21.16 5.99
CA TYR A 228 8.02 -22.33 5.26
C TYR A 228 7.04 -23.19 6.07
N LYS A 229 7.41 -23.48 7.34
CA LYS A 229 6.54 -24.24 8.25
C LYS A 229 5.20 -23.55 8.48
N ALA A 230 5.20 -22.26 8.77
CA ALA A 230 3.97 -21.49 9.00
C ALA A 230 3.05 -21.51 7.77
N MET A 231 3.61 -21.41 6.55
CA MET A 231 2.84 -21.49 5.31
C MET A 231 2.26 -22.89 5.06
N VAL A 232 3.00 -23.96 5.37
CA VAL A 232 2.50 -25.34 5.31
C VAL A 232 1.33 -25.54 6.27
N ASP A 233 1.50 -25.10 7.52
CA ASP A 233 0.47 -25.23 8.56
C ASP A 233 -0.80 -24.44 8.18
N ALA A 234 -0.64 -23.17 7.77
CA ALA A 234 -1.75 -22.31 7.35
C ALA A 234 -2.49 -22.89 6.12
N TYR A 235 -1.75 -23.34 5.10
CA TYR A 235 -2.37 -23.95 3.92
C TYR A 235 -3.18 -25.21 4.26
N SER A 236 -2.69 -26.00 5.20
CA SER A 236 -3.38 -27.21 5.65
C SER A 236 -4.73 -26.91 6.34
N ILE A 237 -4.79 -25.80 7.11
CA ILE A 237 -6.03 -25.33 7.74
C ILE A 237 -7.01 -24.82 6.66
N LEU A 238 -6.56 -23.91 5.81
CA LEU A 238 -7.36 -23.31 4.74
C LEU A 238 -7.94 -24.36 3.76
N LYS A 239 -7.21 -25.45 3.53
CA LYS A 239 -7.68 -26.56 2.70
C LYS A 239 -8.84 -27.29 3.37
N LYS A 240 -8.75 -27.59 4.67
CA LYS A 240 -9.82 -28.25 5.43
C LYS A 240 -11.10 -27.42 5.51
N GLU A 241 -10.97 -26.12 5.73
CA GLU A 241 -12.11 -25.20 5.75
C GLU A 241 -12.88 -25.20 4.43
N LYS A 242 -12.17 -25.17 3.30
CA LYS A 242 -12.82 -25.24 1.97
C LYS A 242 -13.47 -26.58 1.67
N GLU A 243 -12.92 -27.69 2.15
CA GLU A 243 -13.55 -29.02 2.01
C GLU A 243 -14.87 -29.08 2.79
N ILE A 244 -14.93 -28.49 4.00
CA ILE A 244 -16.16 -28.41 4.83
C ILE A 244 -17.24 -27.50 4.20
N GLU A 245 -16.86 -26.44 3.49
CA GLU A 245 -17.81 -25.55 2.80
C GLU A 245 -18.43 -26.17 1.55
N ILE A 246 -17.73 -27.09 0.89
CA ILE A 246 -18.23 -27.80 -0.31
C ILE A 246 -19.22 -28.91 0.07
N ASP A 247 -19.10 -29.48 1.27
CA ASP A 247 -19.94 -30.55 1.78
C ASP A 247 -21.25 -30.03 2.46
N LYS A 248 -21.46 -28.72 2.47
CA LYS A 248 -22.69 -28.03 2.95
C LYS A 248 -23.50 -27.46 1.78
#